data_809a3e43b3b77699884feb4bdc36496f
#
_entry.id   809a3e43b3b77699884feb4bdc36496f
#
_cell.length_a   1.000
_cell.length_b   1.000
_cell.length_c   1.000
_cell.angle_alpha   90.00
_cell.angle_beta   90.00
_cell.angle_gamma   90.00
#
_symmetry.space_group_name_H-M   'P 1'
#
loop_
_entity.id
_entity.type
_entity.pdbx_description
1 polymer ?
#
loop_
_entity_poly.entity_id
_entity_poly.type
_entity_poly.pdbx_seq_one_letter_code
_entity_poly.pdbx_strand_id
1 'polypeptide(L)'
;MSARPEYQLYDSREQKAALEARNGLLLFEAIEKMVIDSKAGFSLTPNTLRTLHEYVIRDLYLCAGQFRTAPIVISGSKHQPSAWPLVAPMVDDMCKYINENFGKSPLHLAAYVMWRHNWIHPFMGGNGRTSRGLSYLILNIRLGFNLPGQNTIAQQIEKNRKPYIDALEAADDSARNGEVDLSEMEELLSNMLAAQLLFVHGKARGKQPTH
;
A
#
# COMPACT_ATOMS: atom_id res chain seq x y z
N MET A 1 12.89 8.39 -0.09
CA MET A 1 13.27 9.75 0.36
C MET A 1 12.91 9.91 1.80
N SER A 2 13.77 10.45 2.64
CA SER A 2 13.38 10.96 3.95
C SER A 2 12.65 12.30 3.76
N ALA A 3 11.60 12.57 4.53
CA ALA A 3 11.03 13.90 4.65
C ALA A 3 12.14 14.91 5.03
N ARG A 4 11.93 16.19 4.76
CA ARG A 4 12.88 17.23 5.13
C ARG A 4 13.15 17.16 6.64
N PRO A 5 14.39 17.43 7.10
CA PRO A 5 14.75 17.34 8.52
C PRO A 5 13.80 18.11 9.48
N GLU A 6 13.25 19.21 9.02
CA GLU A 6 12.30 20.05 9.78
C GLU A 6 10.97 19.37 10.14
N TYR A 7 10.64 18.26 9.50
CA TYR A 7 9.42 17.48 9.78
C TYR A 7 9.69 16.20 10.59
N GLN A 8 10.97 15.89 10.84
CA GLN A 8 11.39 14.67 11.55
C GLN A 8 11.15 14.79 13.04
N LEU A 9 10.61 13.73 13.67
CA LEU A 9 10.29 13.64 15.10
C LEU A 9 11.09 12.57 15.86
N TYR A 10 12.11 11.96 15.24
CA TYR A 10 12.95 10.95 15.86
C TYR A 10 14.42 11.38 15.82
N ASP A 11 15.19 10.92 16.83
CA ASP A 11 16.58 11.35 17.06
C ASP A 11 17.61 10.31 16.66
N SER A 12 17.20 9.03 16.53
CA SER A 12 18.12 7.95 16.16
C SER A 12 17.50 6.95 15.16
N ARG A 13 18.36 6.12 14.55
CA ARG A 13 17.94 5.05 13.65
C ARG A 13 17.17 3.97 14.41
N GLU A 14 17.56 3.68 15.65
CA GLU A 14 16.93 2.72 16.54
C GLU A 14 15.52 3.17 16.91
N GLN A 15 15.37 4.44 17.29
CA GLN A 15 14.07 5.04 17.57
C GLN A 15 13.16 5.01 16.34
N LYS A 16 13.69 5.36 15.17
CA LYS A 16 12.96 5.26 13.90
C LYS A 16 12.47 3.85 13.65
N ALA A 17 13.34 2.84 13.78
CA ALA A 17 12.99 1.44 13.56
C ALA A 17 11.91 0.95 14.53
N ALA A 18 12.00 1.32 15.81
CA ALA A 18 10.99 0.99 16.82
C ALA A 18 9.63 1.63 16.49
N LEU A 19 9.62 2.92 16.10
CA LEU A 19 8.40 3.61 15.68
C LEU A 19 7.80 3.00 14.41
N GLU A 20 8.62 2.66 13.42
CA GLU A 20 8.16 2.00 12.19
C GLU A 20 7.55 0.62 12.47
N ALA A 21 8.13 -0.17 13.35
CA ALA A 21 7.60 -1.46 13.76
C ALA A 21 6.26 -1.31 14.50
N ARG A 22 6.18 -0.41 15.50
CA ARG A 22 4.92 -0.08 16.19
C ARG A 22 3.84 0.38 15.22
N ASN A 23 4.17 1.29 14.33
CA ASN A 23 3.23 1.85 13.35
C ASN A 23 2.72 0.78 12.38
N GLY A 24 3.55 -0.21 12.05
CA GLY A 24 3.14 -1.36 11.25
C GLY A 24 2.06 -2.20 11.95
N LEU A 25 2.18 -2.44 13.25
CA LEU A 25 1.16 -3.14 14.03
C LEU A 25 -0.14 -2.33 14.11
N LEU A 26 -0.06 -1.04 14.44
CA LEU A 26 -1.22 -0.16 14.50
C LEU A 26 -1.94 -0.05 13.16
N LEU A 27 -1.20 0.00 12.05
CA LEU A 27 -1.77 -0.01 10.71
C LEU A 27 -2.54 -1.31 10.45
N PHE A 28 -1.98 -2.46 10.84
CA PHE A 28 -2.62 -3.76 10.66
C PHE A 28 -3.94 -3.83 11.45
N GLU A 29 -3.93 -3.46 12.74
CA GLU A 29 -5.12 -3.40 13.58
C GLU A 29 -6.19 -2.44 13.02
N ALA A 30 -5.77 -1.29 12.51
CA ALA A 30 -6.68 -0.33 11.88
C ALA A 30 -7.33 -0.91 10.61
N ILE A 31 -6.57 -1.63 9.78
CA ILE A 31 -7.08 -2.32 8.60
C ILE A 31 -8.10 -3.39 9.00
N GLU A 32 -7.79 -4.24 10.00
CA GLU A 32 -8.74 -5.26 10.47
C GLU A 32 -10.06 -4.64 10.92
N LYS A 33 -10.00 -3.53 11.66
CA LYS A 33 -11.20 -2.79 12.07
C LYS A 33 -11.96 -2.24 10.88
N MET A 34 -11.27 -1.59 9.92
CA MET A 34 -11.91 -1.04 8.71
C MET A 34 -12.61 -2.14 7.89
N VAL A 35 -12.05 -3.36 7.81
CA VAL A 35 -12.67 -4.50 7.14
C VAL A 35 -13.95 -4.93 7.85
N ILE A 36 -13.96 -4.96 9.19
CA ILE A 36 -15.16 -5.28 9.96
C ILE A 36 -16.24 -4.21 9.73
N ASP A 37 -15.87 -2.95 9.83
CA ASP A 37 -16.80 -1.81 9.68
C ASP A 37 -17.36 -1.72 8.24
N SER A 38 -16.62 -2.20 7.22
CA SER A 38 -17.02 -2.18 5.81
C SER A 38 -18.23 -3.06 5.48
N LYS A 39 -18.61 -3.99 6.36
CA LYS A 39 -19.79 -4.85 6.17
C LYS A 39 -21.10 -4.06 6.06
N ALA A 40 -21.15 -2.84 6.58
CA ALA A 40 -22.28 -1.93 6.45
C ALA A 40 -22.30 -1.15 5.11
N GLY A 41 -21.25 -1.31 4.30
CA GLY A 41 -20.99 -0.60 3.05
C GLY A 41 -19.60 0.00 3.04
N PHE A 42 -18.95 0.00 1.88
CA PHE A 42 -17.62 0.55 1.71
C PHE A 42 -17.55 1.51 0.51
N SER A 43 -16.89 2.62 0.72
CA SER A 43 -16.48 3.53 -0.35
C SER A 43 -15.08 4.03 -0.04
N LEU A 44 -14.17 3.87 -0.98
CA LEU A 44 -12.82 4.41 -0.86
C LEU A 44 -12.88 5.94 -1.00
N THR A 45 -12.23 6.64 -0.08
CA THR A 45 -12.17 8.11 -0.07
C THR A 45 -10.74 8.59 0.13
N PRO A 46 -10.40 9.84 -0.24
CA PRO A 46 -9.11 10.43 0.09
C PRO A 46 -8.79 10.41 1.59
N ASN A 47 -9.83 10.50 2.43
CA ASN A 47 -9.64 10.40 3.88
C ASN A 47 -9.16 9.03 4.33
N THR A 48 -9.60 7.95 3.67
CA THR A 48 -9.08 6.60 3.93
C THR A 48 -7.56 6.53 3.72
N LEU A 49 -7.07 7.12 2.62
CA LEU A 49 -5.63 7.17 2.35
C LEU A 49 -4.88 7.97 3.41
N ARG A 50 -5.41 9.13 3.79
CA ARG A 50 -4.81 10.00 4.83
C ARG A 50 -4.73 9.27 6.17
N THR A 51 -5.81 8.60 6.57
CA THR A 51 -5.85 7.81 7.81
C THR A 51 -4.81 6.68 7.78
N LEU A 52 -4.71 5.91 6.70
CA LEU A 52 -3.68 4.87 6.59
C LEU A 52 -2.27 5.46 6.64
N HIS A 53 -2.04 6.59 5.97
CA HIS A 53 -0.75 7.27 6.01
C HIS A 53 -0.41 7.82 7.42
N GLU A 54 -1.39 8.31 8.18
CA GLU A 54 -1.20 8.70 9.58
C GLU A 54 -0.66 7.54 10.41
N TYR A 55 -1.22 6.33 10.26
CA TYR A 55 -0.69 5.15 10.94
C TYR A 55 0.75 4.82 10.49
N VAL A 56 1.04 4.95 9.19
CA VAL A 56 2.36 4.61 8.64
C VAL A 56 3.49 5.48 9.20
N ILE A 57 3.26 6.79 9.39
CA ILE A 57 4.33 7.74 9.76
C ILE A 57 4.07 8.48 11.06
N ARG A 58 3.10 8.03 11.87
CA ARG A 58 2.79 8.59 13.18
C ARG A 58 4.05 8.68 14.04
N ASP A 59 4.26 9.82 14.68
CA ASP A 59 5.43 10.13 15.52
C ASP A 59 6.79 10.03 14.80
N LEU A 60 6.79 9.79 13.49
CA LEU A 60 7.99 9.87 12.66
C LEU A 60 8.13 11.24 12.00
N TYR A 61 7.01 11.80 11.54
CA TYR A 61 7.01 13.07 10.82
C TYR A 61 5.74 13.89 11.11
N LEU A 62 5.88 15.22 11.15
CA LEU A 62 4.77 16.16 11.36
C LEU A 62 3.71 16.14 10.23
N CYS A 63 4.06 15.69 9.03
CA CYS A 63 3.17 15.70 7.86
C CYS A 63 2.28 14.45 7.75
N ALA A 64 2.02 13.73 8.87
CA ALA A 64 1.15 12.57 8.87
C ALA A 64 -0.25 12.91 8.34
N GLY A 65 -0.76 12.11 7.40
CA GLY A 65 -2.06 12.31 6.78
C GLY A 65 -2.15 13.49 5.78
N GLN A 66 -1.06 14.23 5.54
CA GLN A 66 -1.08 15.40 4.67
C GLN A 66 -0.53 15.08 3.28
N PHE A 67 -1.29 15.38 2.23
CA PHE A 67 -0.78 15.32 0.87
C PHE A 67 0.36 16.32 0.69
N ARG A 68 1.32 15.97 -0.15
CA ARG A 68 2.46 16.84 -0.44
C ARG A 68 2.02 18.13 -1.14
N THR A 69 2.69 19.20 -0.77
CA THR A 69 2.53 20.53 -1.34
C THR A 69 3.81 21.00 -2.03
N ALA A 70 4.70 20.05 -2.35
CA ALA A 70 5.98 20.32 -3.01
C ALA A 70 6.34 19.18 -3.98
N PRO A 71 7.20 19.43 -4.97
CA PRO A 71 7.76 18.39 -5.83
C PRO A 71 8.52 17.35 -5.02
N ILE A 72 8.53 16.10 -5.52
CA ILE A 72 9.23 14.98 -4.91
C ILE A 72 9.93 14.16 -5.99
N VAL A 73 11.03 13.51 -5.64
CA VAL A 73 11.74 12.54 -6.47
C VAL A 73 11.77 11.20 -5.75
N ILE A 74 11.47 10.11 -6.46
CA ILE A 74 11.51 8.75 -5.92
C ILE A 74 12.91 8.19 -6.13
N SER A 75 13.65 7.98 -5.03
CA SER A 75 15.00 7.41 -5.11
C SER A 75 14.97 6.01 -5.72
N GLY A 76 15.82 5.79 -6.73
CA GLY A 76 15.95 4.49 -7.38
C GLY A 76 14.83 4.13 -8.36
N SER A 77 13.90 5.05 -8.66
CA SER A 77 12.87 4.88 -9.68
C SER A 77 13.07 5.83 -10.86
N LYS A 78 12.72 5.37 -12.05
CA LYS A 78 12.65 6.21 -13.26
C LYS A 78 11.35 7.02 -13.32
N HIS A 79 10.34 6.61 -12.54
CA HIS A 79 9.06 7.29 -12.49
C HIS A 79 9.19 8.67 -11.83
N GLN A 80 8.64 9.68 -12.49
CA GLN A 80 8.54 11.04 -11.97
C GLN A 80 7.08 11.31 -11.57
N PRO A 81 6.81 11.47 -10.27
CA PRO A 81 5.45 11.77 -9.80
C PRO A 81 4.92 13.07 -10.41
N SER A 82 3.62 13.10 -10.63
CA SER A 82 2.91 14.28 -11.15
C SER A 82 3.17 15.54 -10.31
N ALA A 83 2.99 16.72 -10.91
CA ALA A 83 3.07 17.98 -10.18
C ALA A 83 2.15 17.95 -8.94
N TRP A 84 2.60 18.53 -7.84
CA TRP A 84 1.89 18.44 -6.56
C TRP A 84 0.45 19.02 -6.58
N PRO A 85 0.09 20.06 -7.40
CA PRO A 85 -1.29 20.52 -7.47
C PRO A 85 -2.26 19.50 -8.05
N LEU A 86 -1.76 18.49 -8.79
CA LEU A 86 -2.56 17.41 -9.38
C LEU A 86 -2.78 16.23 -8.41
N VAL A 87 -2.15 16.24 -7.24
CA VAL A 87 -2.25 15.11 -6.29
C VAL A 87 -3.68 14.87 -5.85
N ALA A 88 -4.38 15.90 -5.38
CA ALA A 88 -5.75 15.76 -4.89
C ALA A 88 -6.70 15.24 -5.97
N PRO A 89 -6.82 15.87 -7.16
CA PRO A 89 -7.70 15.34 -8.20
C PRO A 89 -7.31 13.92 -8.67
N MET A 90 -6.03 13.57 -8.73
CA MET A 90 -5.62 12.21 -9.11
C MET A 90 -5.96 11.17 -8.03
N VAL A 91 -5.94 11.55 -6.76
CA VAL A 91 -6.40 10.69 -5.66
C VAL A 91 -7.91 10.51 -5.72
N ASP A 92 -8.67 11.56 -6.01
CA ASP A 92 -10.12 11.49 -6.22
C ASP A 92 -10.47 10.54 -7.38
N ASP A 93 -9.76 10.65 -8.51
CA ASP A 93 -9.93 9.75 -9.66
C ASP A 93 -9.62 8.29 -9.31
N MET A 94 -8.57 8.03 -8.52
CA MET A 94 -8.23 6.68 -8.05
C MET A 94 -9.35 6.12 -7.15
N CYS A 95 -9.86 6.92 -6.23
CA CYS A 95 -10.97 6.52 -5.37
C CYS A 95 -12.25 6.25 -6.18
N LYS A 96 -12.57 7.12 -7.13
CA LYS A 96 -13.69 6.97 -8.04
C LYS A 96 -13.59 5.67 -8.84
N TYR A 97 -12.42 5.38 -9.44
CA TYR A 97 -12.22 4.14 -10.17
C TYR A 97 -12.51 2.91 -9.31
N ILE A 98 -11.98 2.84 -8.09
CA ILE A 98 -12.22 1.72 -7.17
C ILE A 98 -13.71 1.56 -6.87
N ASN A 99 -14.39 2.67 -6.56
CA ASN A 99 -15.80 2.65 -6.18
C ASN A 99 -16.72 2.23 -7.35
N GLU A 100 -16.46 2.75 -8.55
CA GLU A 100 -17.23 2.43 -9.75
C GLU A 100 -16.98 1.00 -10.27
N ASN A 101 -15.79 0.47 -10.00
CA ASN A 101 -15.36 -0.86 -10.45
C ASN A 101 -15.34 -1.90 -9.33
N PHE A 102 -16.04 -1.65 -8.23
CA PHE A 102 -15.96 -2.51 -7.04
C PHE A 102 -16.36 -3.97 -7.28
N GLY A 103 -17.07 -4.27 -8.36
CA GLY A 103 -17.43 -5.62 -8.79
C GLY A 103 -16.29 -6.41 -9.49
N LYS A 104 -15.18 -5.77 -9.88
CA LYS A 104 -14.04 -6.44 -10.50
C LYS A 104 -13.32 -7.41 -9.53
N SER A 105 -12.40 -8.19 -10.05
CA SER A 105 -11.56 -9.11 -9.27
C SER A 105 -10.93 -8.42 -8.04
N PRO A 106 -10.95 -9.04 -6.86
CA PRO A 106 -10.24 -8.52 -5.68
C PRO A 106 -8.76 -8.24 -5.93
N LEU A 107 -8.09 -9.11 -6.69
CA LEU A 107 -6.68 -8.93 -7.06
C LEU A 107 -6.48 -7.75 -8.00
N HIS A 108 -7.38 -7.56 -8.97
CA HIS A 108 -7.33 -6.40 -9.87
C HIS A 108 -7.43 -5.08 -9.10
N LEU A 109 -8.41 -4.97 -8.20
CA LEU A 109 -8.58 -3.74 -7.42
C LEU A 109 -7.41 -3.47 -6.47
N ALA A 110 -6.87 -4.53 -5.85
CA ALA A 110 -5.67 -4.45 -5.01
C ALA A 110 -4.42 -4.05 -5.81
N ALA A 111 -4.23 -4.61 -7.01
CA ALA A 111 -3.15 -4.27 -7.93
C ALA A 111 -3.27 -2.82 -8.41
N TYR A 112 -4.47 -2.43 -8.85
CA TYR A 112 -4.73 -1.07 -9.32
C TYR A 112 -4.41 -0.01 -8.26
N VAL A 113 -4.94 -0.17 -7.06
CA VAL A 113 -4.74 0.82 -6.00
C VAL A 113 -3.28 0.87 -5.53
N MET A 114 -2.59 -0.28 -5.52
CA MET A 114 -1.17 -0.37 -5.18
C MET A 114 -0.32 0.37 -6.21
N TRP A 115 -0.54 0.10 -7.49
CA TRP A 115 0.15 0.78 -8.58
C TRP A 115 -0.21 2.27 -8.63
N ARG A 116 -1.49 2.63 -8.68
CA ARG A 116 -1.94 4.02 -8.87
C ARG A 116 -1.50 4.93 -7.73
N HIS A 117 -1.52 4.44 -6.48
CA HIS A 117 -0.99 5.18 -5.35
C HIS A 117 0.51 5.47 -5.49
N ASN A 118 1.31 4.49 -5.93
CA ASN A 118 2.74 4.70 -6.17
C ASN A 118 2.99 5.64 -7.35
N TRP A 119 2.16 5.59 -8.41
CA TRP A 119 2.20 6.52 -9.54
C TRP A 119 1.96 7.98 -9.10
N ILE A 120 0.90 8.22 -8.33
CA ILE A 120 0.57 9.55 -7.82
C ILE A 120 1.63 10.02 -6.83
N HIS A 121 2.10 9.13 -5.98
CA HIS A 121 3.04 9.39 -4.88
C HIS A 121 2.58 10.56 -4.00
N PRO A 122 1.40 10.47 -3.34
CA PRO A 122 0.69 11.64 -2.83
C PRO A 122 1.31 12.26 -1.59
N PHE A 123 2.23 11.60 -0.90
CA PHE A 123 2.81 12.06 0.36
C PHE A 123 4.30 12.38 0.26
N MET A 124 4.84 13.15 1.21
CA MET A 124 6.27 13.46 1.27
C MET A 124 7.15 12.25 1.63
N GLY A 125 6.59 11.22 2.25
CA GLY A 125 7.25 9.96 2.60
C GLY A 125 6.22 8.89 2.95
N GLY A 126 6.63 7.65 3.21
CA GLY A 126 5.73 6.57 3.60
C GLY A 126 4.84 5.98 2.48
N ASN A 127 4.90 6.50 1.25
CA ASN A 127 4.02 6.11 0.15
C ASN A 127 4.01 4.59 -0.12
N GLY A 128 5.16 3.94 -0.14
CA GLY A 128 5.23 2.50 -0.39
C GLY A 128 4.56 1.66 0.71
N ARG A 129 4.64 2.07 1.98
CA ARG A 129 3.93 1.40 3.09
C ARG A 129 2.44 1.66 3.02
N THR A 130 2.05 2.90 2.72
CA THR A 130 0.64 3.28 2.56
C THR A 130 0.00 2.55 1.38
N SER A 131 0.66 2.44 0.23
CA SER A 131 0.13 1.73 -0.93
C SER A 131 -0.09 0.25 -0.65
N ARG A 132 0.86 -0.42 0.03
CA ARG A 132 0.71 -1.81 0.45
C ARG A 132 -0.42 -1.98 1.47
N GLY A 133 -0.55 -1.08 2.44
CA GLY A 133 -1.65 -1.08 3.40
C GLY A 133 -3.01 -0.87 2.74
N LEU A 134 -3.10 0.07 1.81
CA LEU A 134 -4.32 0.34 1.05
C LEU A 134 -4.73 -0.84 0.16
N SER A 135 -3.77 -1.44 -0.55
CA SER A 135 -4.00 -2.64 -1.35
C SER A 135 -4.50 -3.80 -0.48
N TYR A 136 -3.88 -4.00 0.68
CA TYR A 136 -4.27 -5.04 1.63
C TYR A 136 -5.68 -4.79 2.20
N LEU A 137 -6.04 -3.54 2.50
CA LEU A 137 -7.39 -3.15 2.91
C LEU A 137 -8.42 -3.51 1.84
N ILE A 138 -8.21 -3.09 0.59
CA ILE A 138 -9.12 -3.37 -0.52
C ILE A 138 -9.27 -4.88 -0.73
N LEU A 139 -8.16 -5.62 -0.72
CA LEU A 139 -8.18 -7.07 -0.88
C LEU A 139 -9.03 -7.75 0.21
N ASN A 140 -8.80 -7.42 1.49
CA ASN A 140 -9.55 -8.01 2.61
C ASN A 140 -11.05 -7.67 2.55
N ILE A 141 -11.41 -6.42 2.25
CA ILE A 141 -12.81 -6.01 2.10
C ILE A 141 -13.48 -6.80 0.96
N ARG A 142 -12.80 -6.95 -0.17
CA ARG A 142 -13.32 -7.68 -1.32
C ARG A 142 -13.43 -9.19 -1.10
N LEU A 143 -12.56 -9.76 -0.27
CA LEU A 143 -12.65 -11.16 0.15
C LEU A 143 -13.72 -11.37 1.25
N GLY A 144 -14.12 -10.29 1.95
CA GLY A 144 -15.15 -10.35 3.01
C GLY A 144 -14.63 -10.83 4.37
N PHE A 145 -13.31 -10.99 4.54
CA PHE A 145 -12.68 -11.40 5.79
C PHE A 145 -11.25 -10.88 5.90
N ASN A 146 -10.74 -10.84 7.14
CA ASN A 146 -9.35 -10.49 7.39
C ASN A 146 -8.41 -11.65 7.06
N LEU A 147 -7.44 -11.39 6.18
CA LEU A 147 -6.37 -12.33 5.88
C LEU A 147 -5.44 -12.50 7.10
N PRO A 148 -4.87 -13.68 7.29
CA PRO A 148 -3.96 -13.94 8.42
C PRO A 148 -2.76 -12.99 8.44
N GLY A 149 -2.39 -12.46 9.62
CA GLY A 149 -1.31 -11.50 9.83
C GLY A 149 0.12 -12.09 9.76
N GLN A 150 0.30 -13.27 9.17
CA GLN A 150 1.60 -13.93 9.04
C GLN A 150 1.93 -14.19 7.58
N ASN A 151 3.21 -13.99 7.23
CA ASN A 151 3.69 -14.07 5.85
C ASN A 151 2.85 -13.22 4.89
N THR A 152 2.47 -12.03 5.35
CA THR A 152 1.61 -11.12 4.59
C THR A 152 2.26 -10.70 3.28
N ILE A 153 1.45 -10.28 2.29
CA ILE A 153 1.95 -9.72 1.03
C ILE A 153 2.98 -8.61 1.30
N ALA A 154 2.73 -7.72 2.27
CA ALA A 154 3.67 -6.66 2.62
C ALA A 154 5.01 -7.21 3.12
N GLN A 155 5.00 -8.24 3.98
CA GLN A 155 6.22 -8.90 4.47
C GLN A 155 6.99 -9.62 3.36
N GLN A 156 6.28 -10.25 2.42
CA GLN A 156 6.91 -10.92 1.26
C GLN A 156 7.58 -9.89 0.34
N ILE A 157 6.93 -8.75 0.07
CA ILE A 157 7.52 -7.64 -0.70
C ILE A 157 8.77 -7.09 0.02
N GLU A 158 8.75 -6.95 1.35
CA GLU A 158 9.90 -6.45 2.11
C GLU A 158 11.10 -7.39 2.05
N LYS A 159 10.87 -8.69 2.04
CA LYS A 159 11.92 -9.71 1.91
C LYS A 159 12.56 -9.71 0.51
N ASN A 160 11.78 -9.51 -0.53
CA ASN A 160 12.24 -9.45 -1.92
C ASN A 160 11.47 -8.40 -2.71
N ARG A 161 12.05 -7.21 -2.82
CA ARG A 161 11.40 -6.06 -3.46
C ARG A 161 11.45 -6.09 -4.99
N LYS A 162 12.39 -6.85 -5.58
CA LYS A 162 12.63 -6.75 -7.02
C LYS A 162 11.40 -7.09 -7.85
N PRO A 163 10.69 -8.23 -7.68
CA PRO A 163 9.50 -8.52 -8.47
C PRO A 163 8.41 -7.46 -8.35
N TYR A 164 8.28 -6.86 -7.17
CA TYR A 164 7.32 -5.78 -6.94
C TYR A 164 7.70 -4.50 -7.70
N ILE A 165 8.98 -4.15 -7.74
CA ILE A 165 9.46 -2.98 -8.50
C ILE A 165 9.27 -3.23 -9.98
N ASP A 166 9.63 -4.43 -10.47
CA ASP A 166 9.47 -4.81 -11.88
C ASP A 166 7.99 -4.70 -12.31
N ALA A 167 7.05 -5.22 -11.53
CA ALA A 167 5.62 -5.11 -11.81
C ALA A 167 5.07 -3.67 -11.78
N LEU A 168 5.62 -2.80 -10.90
CA LEU A 168 5.30 -1.37 -10.93
C LEU A 168 5.82 -0.70 -12.19
N GLU A 169 7.06 -0.98 -12.61
CA GLU A 169 7.67 -0.40 -13.80
C GLU A 169 6.93 -0.87 -15.07
N ALA A 170 6.52 -2.14 -15.17
CA ALA A 170 5.73 -2.66 -16.28
C ALA A 170 4.38 -1.93 -16.40
N ALA A 171 3.67 -1.76 -15.28
CA ALA A 171 2.42 -1.01 -15.26
C ALA A 171 2.63 0.48 -15.59
N ASP A 172 3.74 1.09 -15.14
CA ASP A 172 4.11 2.46 -15.50
C ASP A 172 4.37 2.61 -16.99
N ASP A 173 5.06 1.66 -17.60
CA ASP A 173 5.39 1.69 -19.04
C ASP A 173 4.13 1.51 -19.90
N SER A 174 3.23 0.59 -19.53
CA SER A 174 1.95 0.42 -20.21
C SER A 174 1.08 1.67 -20.12
N ALA A 175 1.00 2.29 -18.93
CA ALA A 175 0.24 3.51 -18.72
C ALA A 175 0.76 4.70 -19.54
N ARG A 176 2.09 4.82 -19.73
CA ARG A 176 2.69 5.86 -20.61
C ARG A 176 2.32 5.65 -22.07
N ASN A 177 2.06 4.40 -22.48
CA ASN A 177 1.62 4.05 -23.82
C ASN A 177 0.10 4.16 -24.03
N GLY A 178 -0.64 4.61 -23.02
CA GLY A 178 -2.07 4.93 -23.06
C GLY A 178 -3.01 3.82 -22.64
N GLU A 179 -2.50 2.64 -22.28
CA GLU A 179 -3.30 1.51 -21.79
C GLU A 179 -2.66 0.93 -20.52
N VAL A 180 -3.42 0.87 -19.44
CA VAL A 180 -2.93 0.36 -18.15
C VAL A 180 -3.03 -1.16 -18.12
N ASP A 181 -1.89 -1.85 -18.13
CA ASP A 181 -1.79 -3.28 -17.91
C ASP A 181 -1.26 -3.57 -16.50
N LEU A 182 -2.04 -4.31 -15.72
CA LEU A 182 -1.72 -4.71 -14.35
C LEU A 182 -1.47 -6.21 -14.21
N SER A 183 -1.38 -6.94 -15.31
CA SER A 183 -1.30 -8.41 -15.30
C SER A 183 -0.14 -8.94 -14.47
N GLU A 184 1.06 -8.34 -14.57
CA GLU A 184 2.22 -8.74 -13.77
C GLU A 184 2.01 -8.45 -12.26
N MET A 185 1.37 -7.34 -11.93
CA MET A 185 1.06 -7.02 -10.53
C MET A 185 -0.03 -7.93 -9.97
N GLU A 186 -1.05 -8.25 -10.76
CA GLU A 186 -2.11 -9.20 -10.37
C GLU A 186 -1.55 -10.60 -10.14
N GLU A 187 -0.68 -11.08 -11.03
CA GLU A 187 0.00 -12.37 -10.88
C GLU A 187 0.89 -12.39 -9.64
N LEU A 188 1.69 -11.35 -9.42
CA LEU A 188 2.52 -11.21 -8.24
C LEU A 188 1.70 -11.27 -6.95
N LEU A 189 0.62 -10.50 -6.87
CA LEU A 189 -0.27 -10.50 -5.71
C LEU A 189 -0.98 -11.85 -5.51
N SER A 190 -1.36 -12.52 -6.58
CA SER A 190 -1.97 -13.86 -6.55
C SER A 190 -1.01 -14.88 -5.94
N ASN A 191 0.24 -14.89 -6.40
CA ASN A 191 1.28 -15.79 -5.92
C ASN A 191 1.60 -15.53 -4.43
N MET A 192 1.69 -14.25 -4.03
CA MET A 192 1.93 -13.87 -2.64
C MET A 192 0.75 -14.20 -1.73
N LEU A 193 -0.48 -14.03 -2.19
CA LEU A 193 -1.69 -14.42 -1.45
C LEU A 193 -1.73 -15.93 -1.24
N ALA A 194 -1.46 -16.72 -2.27
CA ALA A 194 -1.39 -18.17 -2.16
C ALA A 194 -0.31 -18.61 -1.16
N ALA A 195 0.88 -18.00 -1.20
CA ALA A 195 1.95 -18.28 -0.24
C ALA A 195 1.56 -17.91 1.20
N GLN A 196 0.84 -16.79 1.42
CA GLN A 196 0.33 -16.40 2.73
C GLN A 196 -0.66 -17.43 3.29
N LEU A 197 -1.61 -17.88 2.49
CA LEU A 197 -2.63 -18.85 2.90
C LEU A 197 -2.02 -20.25 3.18
N LEU A 198 -1.12 -20.70 2.31
CA LEU A 198 -0.41 -21.97 2.49
C LEU A 198 0.47 -21.97 3.75
N PHE A 199 1.13 -20.87 4.07
CA PHE A 199 1.94 -20.72 5.27
C PHE A 199 1.11 -20.95 6.55
N VAL A 200 -0.05 -20.33 6.63
CA VAL A 200 -0.93 -20.46 7.81
C VAL A 200 -1.55 -21.84 7.89
N HIS A 201 -1.98 -22.40 6.75
CA HIS A 201 -2.50 -23.77 6.70
C HIS A 201 -1.45 -24.81 7.11
N GLY A 202 -0.18 -24.63 6.67
CA GLY A 202 0.94 -25.48 7.07
C GLY A 202 1.17 -25.47 8.59
N LYS A 203 1.19 -24.28 9.19
CA LYS A 203 1.31 -24.12 10.65
C LYS A 203 0.17 -24.77 11.41
N ALA A 204 -1.06 -24.61 10.95
CA ALA A 204 -2.23 -25.23 11.60
C ALA A 204 -2.17 -26.76 11.59
N ARG A 205 -1.43 -27.37 10.66
CA ARG A 205 -1.17 -28.81 10.56
C ARG A 205 0.14 -29.28 11.21
N GLY A 206 0.84 -28.41 11.96
CA GLY A 206 2.11 -28.76 12.62
C GLY A 206 3.30 -28.94 11.66
N LYS A 207 3.15 -28.56 10.39
CA LYS A 207 4.27 -28.56 9.43
C LYS A 207 5.06 -27.26 9.57
N GLN A 208 6.34 -27.35 9.94
CA GLN A 208 7.22 -26.18 9.86
C GLN A 208 7.38 -25.77 8.40
N PRO A 209 7.29 -24.47 8.06
CA PRO A 209 7.60 -24.02 6.71
C PRO A 209 9.06 -24.32 6.41
N THR A 210 9.31 -25.07 5.34
CA THR A 210 10.66 -25.18 4.77
C THR A 210 11.09 -23.80 4.27
N HIS A 211 12.24 -23.36 4.75
CA HIS A 211 12.86 -22.08 4.36
C HIS A 211 13.32 -22.08 2.91
#